data_f4c9d84c93fe37b1c99874ff2c4ea979
#
_entry.id   f4c9d84c93fe37b1c99874ff2c4ea979
#
_cell.length_a   1.000
_cell.length_b   1.000
_cell.length_c   1.000
_cell.angle_alpha   90.00
_cell.angle_beta   90.00
_cell.angle_gamma   90.00
#
_symmetry.space_group_name_H-M   'P 1'
#
loop_
_entity.id
_entity.type
_entity.pdbx_description
1 polymer ?
#
loop_
_entity_poly.entity_id
_entity_poly.type
_entity_poly.pdbx_seq_one_letter_code
_entity_poly.pdbx_strand_id
1 'polypeptide(L)'
;MPEIKLEHITKRWGKFYAVEDLSLTIADNSFVTLLGPSGCGKTTTLRMIAGLETPTSGRITIGDQVVFDSAMGINVPANKRRVGFLFQNYALWPNMTVYENISFGLSNVKEALPKIDFDARINDRLAQILSAPAEVTKVLDECRDKKGKLDDKKALIKLIDAFTISQFTAKKLLSYHLEDGRDVSAEAAALREKAEAARKALEASGGSYDADYAIYKDGKPVTEVRKLTKEEIDLTVRRVARIVKIGMFMDRYPAELSGGQQQRVAIARTLAPEPSVLFMDEPLSNLDAKLRLEMRYELQRLHVETGSTFVYVTHDQMEAMTLATQICLINNGVLQQYQPPLTVYNHPQNLFVADFVGNPSINF
;
A
#
# COMPACT_ATOMS: atom_id res chain seq x y z
N MET A 1 -11.13 9.78 -2.43
CA MET A 1 -11.06 8.50 -1.69
C MET A 1 -12.19 8.47 -0.67
N PRO A 2 -12.54 7.34 -0.05
CA PRO A 2 -13.77 7.25 0.73
C PRO A 2 -13.63 7.80 2.14
N GLU A 3 -14.58 8.63 2.57
CA GLU A 3 -14.85 8.95 3.97
C GLU A 3 -15.36 7.71 4.70
N ILE A 4 -15.06 7.57 6.00
CA ILE A 4 -15.60 6.49 6.83
C ILE A 4 -16.52 7.11 7.89
N LYS A 5 -17.77 6.63 7.97
CA LYS A 5 -18.73 7.04 8.99
C LYS A 5 -19.10 5.87 9.88
N LEU A 6 -19.00 6.09 11.18
CA LEU A 6 -19.54 5.23 12.21
C LEU A 6 -20.70 5.96 12.88
N GLU A 7 -21.85 5.31 12.95
CA GLU A 7 -23.06 5.88 13.53
C GLU A 7 -23.58 4.92 14.61
N HIS A 8 -23.50 5.34 15.87
CA HIS A 8 -23.98 4.61 17.04
C HIS A 8 -23.45 3.18 17.14
N ILE A 9 -22.15 2.98 16.82
CA ILE A 9 -21.53 1.67 16.83
C ILE A 9 -21.32 1.18 18.25
N THR A 10 -21.90 0.02 18.53
CA THR A 10 -21.73 -0.68 19.81
C THR A 10 -21.23 -2.10 19.57
N LYS A 11 -20.26 -2.53 20.39
CA LYS A 11 -19.80 -3.93 20.47
C LYS A 11 -19.78 -4.38 21.91
N ARG A 12 -20.52 -5.46 22.20
CA ARG A 12 -20.57 -6.09 23.53
C ARG A 12 -20.39 -7.59 23.42
N TRP A 13 -19.78 -8.16 24.45
CA TRP A 13 -19.74 -9.58 24.71
C TRP A 13 -20.40 -9.87 26.05
N GLY A 14 -21.63 -10.38 26.02
CA GLY A 14 -22.46 -10.51 27.21
C GLY A 14 -22.74 -9.13 27.85
N LYS A 15 -22.24 -8.91 29.06
CA LYS A 15 -22.37 -7.66 29.82
C LYS A 15 -21.21 -6.67 29.59
N PHE A 16 -20.12 -7.10 28.95
CA PHE A 16 -18.95 -6.27 28.71
C PHE A 16 -19.11 -5.46 27.41
N TYR A 17 -19.02 -4.15 27.52
CA TYR A 17 -18.99 -3.24 26.36
C TYR A 17 -17.54 -2.97 25.97
N ALA A 18 -17.13 -3.46 24.83
CA ALA A 18 -15.82 -3.16 24.26
C ALA A 18 -15.81 -1.82 23.53
N VAL A 19 -16.94 -1.46 22.90
CA VAL A 19 -17.21 -0.16 22.29
C VAL A 19 -18.66 0.19 22.58
N GLU A 20 -18.92 1.39 23.05
CA GLU A 20 -20.23 1.86 23.47
C GLU A 20 -20.60 3.14 22.75
N ASP A 21 -21.63 3.07 21.92
CA ASP A 21 -22.23 4.20 21.19
C ASP A 21 -21.24 5.12 20.46
N LEU A 22 -20.27 4.52 19.78
CA LEU A 22 -19.25 5.28 19.07
C LEU A 22 -19.80 5.87 17.76
N SER A 23 -19.81 7.19 17.67
CA SER A 23 -20.10 7.94 16.44
C SER A 23 -18.83 8.74 16.05
N LEU A 24 -18.35 8.54 14.81
CA LEU A 24 -17.08 9.10 14.34
C LEU A 24 -17.12 9.24 12.83
N THR A 25 -16.64 10.36 12.31
CA THR A 25 -16.41 10.57 10.88
C THR A 25 -14.91 10.73 10.61
N ILE A 26 -14.34 9.82 9.84
CA ILE A 26 -12.95 9.86 9.38
C ILE A 26 -12.95 10.43 7.97
N ALA A 27 -12.38 11.62 7.82
CA ALA A 27 -12.30 12.28 6.52
C ALA A 27 -11.38 11.52 5.56
N ASP A 28 -11.65 11.69 4.28
CA ASP A 28 -10.77 11.22 3.22
C ASP A 28 -9.34 11.80 3.37
N ASN A 29 -8.34 11.01 2.95
CA ASN A 29 -6.93 11.37 2.97
C ASN A 29 -6.43 11.86 4.35
N SER A 30 -7.01 11.34 5.43
CA SER A 30 -6.59 11.63 6.79
C SER A 30 -5.72 10.52 7.39
N PHE A 31 -4.81 10.89 8.29
CA PHE A 31 -4.11 9.96 9.16
C PHE A 31 -4.75 10.01 10.54
N VAL A 32 -5.67 9.09 10.82
CA VAL A 32 -6.38 9.03 12.11
C VAL A 32 -5.72 8.04 13.04
N THR A 33 -5.38 8.47 14.24
CA THR A 33 -4.83 7.58 15.27
C THR A 33 -5.90 7.30 16.33
N LEU A 34 -6.22 6.01 16.54
CA LEU A 34 -7.01 5.54 17.67
C LEU A 34 -6.06 5.37 18.86
N LEU A 35 -6.17 6.24 19.85
CA LEU A 35 -5.30 6.33 21.02
C LEU A 35 -6.07 5.99 22.30
N GLY A 36 -5.40 5.46 23.31
CA GLY A 36 -5.99 5.17 24.63
C GLY A 36 -5.32 4.00 25.34
N PRO A 37 -5.72 3.69 26.58
CA PRO A 37 -5.18 2.58 27.35
C PRO A 37 -5.38 1.21 26.70
N SER A 38 -4.62 0.21 27.13
CA SER A 38 -4.84 -1.17 26.69
C SER A 38 -6.23 -1.66 27.06
N GLY A 39 -6.90 -2.36 26.12
CA GLY A 39 -8.24 -2.89 26.34
C GLY A 39 -9.40 -1.89 26.22
N CYS A 40 -9.16 -0.62 25.89
CA CYS A 40 -10.21 0.39 25.79
C CYS A 40 -11.06 0.34 24.48
N GLY A 41 -10.88 -0.67 23.62
CA GLY A 41 -11.72 -0.87 22.41
C GLY A 41 -11.12 -0.45 21.08
N LYS A 42 -9.88 0.09 21.00
CA LYS A 42 -9.22 0.56 19.77
C LYS A 42 -9.15 -0.52 18.67
N THR A 43 -8.50 -1.62 18.96
CA THR A 43 -8.37 -2.76 18.03
C THR A 43 -9.73 -3.33 17.63
N THR A 44 -10.69 -3.38 18.57
CA THR A 44 -12.05 -3.82 18.29
C THR A 44 -12.74 -2.88 17.29
N THR A 45 -12.61 -1.57 17.50
CA THR A 45 -13.13 -0.54 16.55
C THR A 45 -12.50 -0.72 15.18
N LEU A 46 -11.17 -0.83 15.10
CA LEU A 46 -10.45 -1.04 13.85
C LEU A 46 -10.96 -2.28 13.11
N ARG A 47 -11.09 -3.41 13.82
CA ARG A 47 -11.56 -4.69 13.26
C ARG A 47 -13.01 -4.63 12.80
N MET A 48 -13.87 -3.88 13.50
CA MET A 48 -15.26 -3.69 13.06
C MET A 48 -15.33 -2.93 11.73
N ILE A 49 -14.55 -1.86 11.57
CA ILE A 49 -14.52 -1.11 10.32
C ILE A 49 -13.98 -1.98 9.18
N ALA A 50 -12.93 -2.77 9.44
CA ALA A 50 -12.34 -3.70 8.46
C ALA A 50 -13.22 -4.92 8.12
N GLY A 51 -14.28 -5.20 8.91
CA GLY A 51 -15.13 -6.38 8.72
C GLY A 51 -14.54 -7.67 9.26
N LEU A 52 -13.55 -7.58 10.14
CA LEU A 52 -12.92 -8.71 10.86
C LEU A 52 -13.65 -9.02 12.17
N GLU A 53 -14.45 -8.09 12.66
CA GLU A 53 -15.32 -8.22 13.83
C GLU A 53 -16.69 -7.64 13.49
N THR A 54 -17.77 -8.27 13.96
CA THR A 54 -19.14 -7.80 13.71
C THR A 54 -19.61 -6.92 14.86
N PRO A 55 -20.02 -5.66 14.61
CA PRO A 55 -20.67 -4.83 15.63
C PRO A 55 -21.95 -5.48 16.16
N THR A 56 -22.35 -5.15 17.39
CA THR A 56 -23.63 -5.57 17.95
C THR A 56 -24.78 -4.71 17.42
N SER A 57 -24.54 -3.40 17.25
CA SER A 57 -25.52 -2.44 16.69
C SER A 57 -24.83 -1.26 16.03
N GLY A 58 -25.60 -0.45 15.31
CA GLY A 58 -25.15 0.75 14.64
C GLY A 58 -24.98 0.56 13.15
N ARG A 59 -24.30 1.51 12.51
CA ARG A 59 -24.07 1.55 11.05
C ARG A 59 -22.65 1.98 10.73
N ILE A 60 -22.03 1.34 9.72
CA ILE A 60 -20.72 1.71 9.17
C ILE A 60 -20.86 1.93 7.68
N THR A 61 -20.39 3.09 7.21
CA THR A 61 -20.33 3.45 5.79
C THR A 61 -18.90 3.74 5.40
N ILE A 62 -18.45 3.24 4.23
CA ILE A 62 -17.14 3.54 3.63
C ILE A 62 -17.41 4.12 2.24
N GLY A 63 -17.12 5.41 2.05
CA GLY A 63 -17.55 6.15 0.87
C GLY A 63 -19.06 6.11 0.70
N ASP A 64 -19.52 5.69 -0.46
CA ASP A 64 -20.96 5.56 -0.76
C ASP A 64 -21.56 4.19 -0.36
N GLN A 65 -20.70 3.27 0.17
CA GLN A 65 -21.13 1.91 0.48
C GLN A 65 -21.42 1.75 1.98
N VAL A 66 -22.64 1.34 2.32
CA VAL A 66 -22.98 0.83 3.66
C VAL A 66 -22.37 -0.58 3.78
N VAL A 67 -21.40 -0.74 4.70
CA VAL A 67 -20.69 -2.02 4.90
C VAL A 67 -21.22 -2.80 6.10
N PHE A 68 -21.88 -2.12 7.03
CA PHE A 68 -22.60 -2.72 8.15
C PHE A 68 -23.81 -1.87 8.51
N ASP A 69 -24.93 -2.51 8.77
CA ASP A 69 -26.14 -1.87 9.31
C ASP A 69 -26.96 -2.94 10.06
N SER A 70 -27.05 -2.80 11.37
CA SER A 70 -27.78 -3.76 12.22
C SER A 70 -29.28 -3.75 11.99
N ALA A 71 -29.87 -2.59 11.63
CA ALA A 71 -31.31 -2.45 11.39
C ALA A 71 -31.72 -3.05 10.04
N MET A 72 -30.85 -2.93 9.03
CA MET A 72 -31.08 -3.46 7.67
C MET A 72 -30.52 -4.86 7.46
N GLY A 73 -29.83 -5.45 8.44
CA GLY A 73 -29.19 -6.77 8.32
C GLY A 73 -28.01 -6.80 7.34
N ILE A 74 -27.40 -5.65 7.06
CA ILE A 74 -26.24 -5.56 6.15
C ILE A 74 -24.97 -5.88 6.92
N ASN A 75 -24.17 -6.83 6.40
CA ASN A 75 -22.82 -7.10 6.90
C ASN A 75 -21.92 -7.57 5.74
N VAL A 76 -21.21 -6.62 5.15
CA VAL A 76 -20.28 -6.88 4.04
C VAL A 76 -19.01 -7.52 4.59
N PRO A 77 -18.59 -8.70 4.10
CA PRO A 77 -17.38 -9.37 4.57
C PRO A 77 -16.10 -8.57 4.23
N ALA A 78 -15.04 -8.73 5.02
CA ALA A 78 -13.79 -7.95 4.92
C ALA A 78 -13.19 -7.91 3.50
N ASN A 79 -13.18 -9.05 2.79
CA ASN A 79 -12.64 -9.14 1.44
C ASN A 79 -13.40 -8.35 0.36
N LYS A 80 -14.59 -7.85 0.68
CA LYS A 80 -15.41 -7.00 -0.20
C LYS A 80 -15.41 -5.53 0.20
N ARG A 81 -14.74 -5.16 1.30
CA ARG A 81 -14.67 -3.75 1.78
C ARG A 81 -13.55 -2.95 1.11
N ARG A 82 -12.68 -3.58 0.31
CA ARG A 82 -11.54 -2.96 -0.41
C ARG A 82 -10.60 -2.15 0.50
N VAL A 83 -10.36 -2.68 1.70
CA VAL A 83 -9.49 -2.07 2.70
C VAL A 83 -8.26 -2.93 2.93
N GLY A 84 -7.13 -2.31 3.24
CA GLY A 84 -5.91 -2.98 3.65
C GLY A 84 -5.86 -3.13 5.17
N PHE A 85 -5.34 -4.25 5.68
CA PHE A 85 -5.17 -4.47 7.11
C PHE A 85 -3.78 -4.99 7.44
N LEU A 86 -3.04 -4.24 8.24
CA LEU A 86 -1.73 -4.59 8.76
C LEU A 86 -1.87 -5.06 10.21
N PHE A 87 -1.61 -6.35 10.45
CA PHE A 87 -1.67 -6.97 11.76
C PHE A 87 -0.43 -6.66 12.59
N GLN A 88 -0.57 -6.64 13.91
CA GLN A 88 0.51 -6.40 14.88
C GLN A 88 1.71 -7.37 14.73
N ASN A 89 1.45 -8.63 14.39
CA ASN A 89 2.47 -9.66 14.17
C ASN A 89 2.89 -9.79 12.71
N TYR A 90 2.57 -8.79 11.87
CA TYR A 90 2.81 -8.74 10.42
C TYR A 90 2.13 -9.84 9.61
N ALA A 91 1.82 -11.00 10.20
CA ALA A 91 1.16 -12.17 9.61
C ALA A 91 1.74 -12.58 8.23
N LEU A 92 3.08 -12.55 8.09
CA LEU A 92 3.75 -13.00 6.87
C LEU A 92 3.67 -14.51 6.75
N TRP A 93 3.53 -15.01 5.52
CA TRP A 93 3.62 -16.44 5.24
C TRP A 93 5.08 -16.88 5.27
N PRO A 94 5.50 -17.75 6.22
CA PRO A 94 6.90 -18.09 6.41
C PRO A 94 7.49 -18.91 5.26
N ASN A 95 6.65 -19.64 4.52
CA ASN A 95 7.04 -20.50 3.41
C ASN A 95 7.08 -19.79 2.06
N MET A 96 6.76 -18.50 2.03
CA MET A 96 6.76 -17.67 0.83
C MET A 96 7.89 -16.66 0.89
N THR A 97 8.52 -16.40 -0.24
CA THR A 97 9.49 -15.32 -0.40
C THR A 97 8.83 -13.96 -0.20
N VAL A 98 9.62 -12.89 -0.10
CA VAL A 98 9.12 -11.51 -0.06
C VAL A 98 8.23 -11.23 -1.26
N TYR A 99 8.70 -11.59 -2.46
CA TYR A 99 7.93 -11.41 -3.70
C TYR A 99 6.57 -12.13 -3.64
N GLU A 100 6.56 -13.39 -3.23
CA GLU A 100 5.35 -14.19 -3.12
C GLU A 100 4.38 -13.66 -2.06
N ASN A 101 4.91 -13.19 -0.91
CA ASN A 101 4.09 -12.55 0.12
C ASN A 101 3.34 -11.32 -0.41
N ILE A 102 4.00 -10.48 -1.21
CA ILE A 102 3.41 -9.26 -1.77
C ILE A 102 2.43 -9.60 -2.91
N SER A 103 2.81 -10.53 -3.80
CA SER A 103 2.04 -10.87 -5.00
C SER A 103 0.80 -11.74 -4.72
N PHE A 104 0.74 -12.40 -3.58
CA PHE A 104 -0.31 -13.39 -3.25
C PHE A 104 -1.72 -12.84 -3.42
N GLY A 105 -1.98 -11.65 -2.85
CA GLY A 105 -3.29 -10.99 -2.94
C GLY A 105 -3.69 -10.62 -4.38
N LEU A 106 -2.70 -10.23 -5.18
CA LEU A 106 -2.90 -9.77 -6.56
C LEU A 106 -3.30 -10.91 -7.52
N SER A 107 -2.79 -12.11 -7.28
CA SER A 107 -2.97 -13.27 -8.20
C SER A 107 -4.36 -13.89 -8.16
N ASN A 108 -5.16 -13.60 -7.13
CA ASN A 108 -6.41 -14.30 -6.86
C ASN A 108 -7.69 -13.49 -7.13
N VAL A 109 -7.57 -12.20 -7.36
CA VAL A 109 -8.72 -11.31 -7.58
C VAL A 109 -8.99 -11.18 -9.09
N LYS A 110 -10.28 -11.28 -9.48
CA LYS A 110 -10.77 -10.93 -10.82
C LYS A 110 -11.51 -9.61 -10.72
N GLU A 111 -11.12 -8.65 -11.53
CA GLU A 111 -11.72 -7.32 -11.56
C GLU A 111 -11.96 -6.86 -12.99
N ALA A 112 -12.83 -5.85 -13.16
CA ALA A 112 -12.97 -5.15 -14.41
C ALA A 112 -11.76 -4.24 -14.60
N LEU A 113 -10.79 -4.71 -15.38
CA LEU A 113 -9.50 -4.04 -15.62
C LEU A 113 -9.46 -3.45 -17.02
N PRO A 114 -8.73 -2.35 -17.25
CA PRO A 114 -8.46 -1.85 -18.58
C PRO A 114 -7.79 -2.94 -19.43
N LYS A 115 -8.19 -3.02 -20.69
CA LYS A 115 -7.51 -3.86 -21.67
C LYS A 115 -6.24 -3.16 -22.12
N ILE A 116 -5.07 -3.72 -21.82
CA ILE A 116 -3.75 -3.16 -22.14
C ILE A 116 -3.11 -3.95 -23.27
N ASP A 117 -2.51 -3.25 -24.21
CA ASP A 117 -1.63 -3.86 -25.21
C ASP A 117 -0.20 -3.94 -24.65
N PHE A 118 0.10 -5.04 -23.99
CA PHE A 118 1.40 -5.27 -23.35
C PHE A 118 2.55 -5.34 -24.34
N ASP A 119 2.34 -5.89 -25.54
CA ASP A 119 3.39 -6.02 -26.56
C ASP A 119 3.78 -4.63 -27.09
N ALA A 120 2.80 -3.78 -27.40
CA ALA A 120 3.06 -2.42 -27.83
C ALA A 120 3.76 -1.61 -26.71
N ARG A 121 3.30 -1.73 -25.47
CA ARG A 121 3.89 -1.09 -24.27
C ARG A 121 5.35 -1.49 -24.06
N ILE A 122 5.64 -2.78 -24.08
CA ILE A 122 6.99 -3.31 -23.88
C ILE A 122 7.91 -2.87 -25.03
N ASN A 123 7.45 -2.93 -26.26
CA ASN A 123 8.23 -2.53 -27.44
C ASN A 123 8.57 -1.04 -27.39
N ASP A 124 7.62 -0.17 -27.08
CA ASP A 124 7.85 1.27 -26.95
C ASP A 124 8.81 1.57 -25.79
N ARG A 125 8.60 0.95 -24.63
CA ARG A 125 9.46 1.16 -23.48
C ARG A 125 10.90 0.71 -23.71
N LEU A 126 11.09 -0.44 -24.35
CA LEU A 126 12.42 -0.92 -24.74
C LEU A 126 13.06 0.00 -25.78
N ALA A 127 12.30 0.47 -26.79
CA ALA A 127 12.81 1.40 -27.78
C ALA A 127 13.30 2.71 -27.14
N GLN A 128 12.57 3.24 -26.15
CA GLN A 128 12.97 4.43 -25.41
C GLN A 128 14.29 4.20 -24.64
N ILE A 129 14.39 3.07 -23.90
CA ILE A 129 15.58 2.75 -23.10
C ILE A 129 16.79 2.53 -24.00
N LEU A 130 16.64 1.77 -25.10
CA LEU A 130 17.72 1.49 -26.05
C LEU A 130 18.14 2.72 -26.87
N SER A 131 17.33 3.78 -26.93
CA SER A 131 17.70 5.06 -27.53
C SER A 131 18.71 5.85 -26.68
N ALA A 132 18.89 5.49 -25.40
CA ALA A 132 19.89 6.08 -24.50
C ALA A 132 20.78 4.98 -23.88
N PRO A 133 21.56 4.21 -24.68
CA PRO A 133 22.28 3.02 -24.23
C PRO A 133 23.33 3.34 -23.15
N ALA A 134 23.87 4.54 -23.11
CA ALA A 134 24.83 4.99 -22.11
C ALA A 134 24.27 4.95 -20.67
N GLU A 135 22.97 5.22 -20.49
CA GLU A 135 22.33 5.13 -19.19
C GLU A 135 22.26 3.68 -18.70
N VAL A 136 21.94 2.75 -19.61
CA VAL A 136 21.91 1.31 -19.32
C VAL A 136 23.30 0.81 -18.97
N THR A 137 24.31 1.15 -19.78
CA THR A 137 25.71 0.74 -19.55
C THR A 137 26.20 1.25 -18.19
N LYS A 138 25.89 2.49 -17.81
CA LYS A 138 26.25 3.02 -16.49
C LYS A 138 25.65 2.18 -15.35
N VAL A 139 24.40 1.75 -15.46
CA VAL A 139 23.75 0.89 -14.45
C VAL A 139 24.41 -0.49 -14.41
N LEU A 140 24.76 -1.06 -15.58
CA LEU A 140 25.42 -2.36 -15.68
C LEU A 140 26.84 -2.33 -15.11
N ASP A 141 27.60 -1.26 -15.34
CA ASP A 141 28.96 -1.11 -14.81
C ASP A 141 29.01 -1.10 -13.28
N GLU A 142 28.00 -0.52 -12.62
CA GLU A 142 27.86 -0.60 -11.15
C GLU A 142 27.56 -2.02 -10.64
N CYS A 143 27.23 -2.94 -11.52
CA CYS A 143 26.91 -4.33 -11.21
C CYS A 143 28.06 -5.28 -11.48
N ARG A 144 29.24 -4.79 -11.94
CA ARG A 144 30.42 -5.61 -12.14
C ARG A 144 31.07 -5.98 -10.80
N ASP A 145 31.62 -7.18 -10.73
CA ASP A 145 32.43 -7.63 -9.60
C ASP A 145 33.86 -7.05 -9.69
N LYS A 146 34.71 -7.35 -8.68
CA LYS A 146 36.10 -6.92 -8.65
C LYS A 146 36.95 -7.48 -9.80
N LYS A 147 36.46 -8.49 -10.52
CA LYS A 147 37.08 -9.11 -11.69
C LYS A 147 36.52 -8.59 -13.02
N GLY A 148 35.62 -7.61 -12.98
CA GLY A 148 34.98 -7.03 -14.14
C GLY A 148 33.81 -7.85 -14.70
N LYS A 149 33.43 -8.99 -14.08
CA LYS A 149 32.35 -9.83 -14.54
C LYS A 149 31.00 -9.24 -14.07
N LEU A 150 30.00 -9.20 -14.96
CA LEU A 150 28.66 -8.75 -14.65
C LEU A 150 27.97 -9.74 -13.68
N ASP A 151 27.38 -9.23 -12.61
CA ASP A 151 26.45 -9.96 -11.75
C ASP A 151 25.03 -9.80 -12.31
N ASP A 152 24.56 -10.81 -13.06
CA ASP A 152 23.26 -10.78 -13.74
C ASP A 152 22.08 -10.54 -12.77
N LYS A 153 22.14 -11.10 -11.54
CA LYS A 153 21.07 -10.89 -10.54
C LYS A 153 21.03 -9.45 -10.07
N LYS A 154 22.19 -8.89 -9.75
CA LYS A 154 22.33 -7.51 -9.32
C LYS A 154 21.96 -6.54 -10.46
N ALA A 155 22.39 -6.84 -11.69
CA ALA A 155 22.05 -6.08 -12.89
C ALA A 155 20.55 -6.07 -13.13
N LEU A 156 19.91 -7.23 -13.05
CA LEU A 156 18.47 -7.36 -13.22
C LEU A 156 17.70 -6.46 -12.24
N ILE A 157 18.04 -6.50 -10.95
CA ILE A 157 17.38 -5.69 -9.91
C ILE A 157 17.61 -4.20 -10.17
N LYS A 158 18.86 -3.81 -10.47
CA LYS A 158 19.18 -2.40 -10.72
C LYS A 158 18.51 -1.84 -11.98
N LEU A 159 18.39 -2.62 -13.05
CA LEU A 159 17.66 -2.21 -14.27
C LEU A 159 16.16 -2.04 -13.98
N ILE A 160 15.55 -2.96 -13.24
CA ILE A 160 14.16 -2.84 -12.81
C ILE A 160 13.95 -1.53 -12.05
N ASP A 161 14.83 -1.22 -11.11
CA ASP A 161 14.71 -0.04 -10.26
C ASP A 161 15.00 1.26 -11.02
N ALA A 162 16.04 1.30 -11.85
CA ALA A 162 16.44 2.49 -12.59
C ALA A 162 15.42 2.89 -13.66
N PHE A 163 14.89 1.90 -14.41
CA PHE A 163 13.99 2.16 -15.54
C PHE A 163 12.51 1.92 -15.23
N THR A 164 12.15 1.51 -14.02
CA THR A 164 10.77 1.21 -13.62
C THR A 164 10.08 0.24 -14.58
N ILE A 165 10.75 -0.88 -14.85
CA ILE A 165 10.29 -1.92 -15.77
C ILE A 165 10.06 -3.23 -15.02
N SER A 166 9.30 -4.15 -15.65
CA SER A 166 9.10 -5.49 -15.10
C SER A 166 10.35 -6.35 -15.21
N GLN A 167 10.36 -7.46 -14.48
CA GLN A 167 11.41 -8.47 -14.59
C GLN A 167 11.50 -9.03 -16.02
N PHE A 168 10.35 -9.16 -16.72
CA PHE A 168 10.33 -9.66 -18.11
C PHE A 168 11.01 -8.69 -19.05
N THR A 169 10.68 -7.40 -18.97
CA THR A 169 11.29 -6.35 -19.76
C THR A 169 12.78 -6.21 -19.45
N ALA A 170 13.18 -6.29 -18.18
CA ALA A 170 14.58 -6.22 -17.77
C ALA A 170 15.41 -7.41 -18.29
N LYS A 171 14.88 -8.63 -18.27
CA LYS A 171 15.52 -9.80 -18.88
C LYS A 171 15.72 -9.63 -20.38
N LYS A 172 14.72 -9.08 -21.07
CA LYS A 172 14.81 -8.77 -22.50
C LYS A 172 15.83 -7.67 -22.76
N LEU A 173 15.94 -6.66 -21.88
CA LEU A 173 16.96 -5.63 -21.97
C LEU A 173 18.38 -6.19 -21.80
N LEU A 174 18.62 -7.09 -20.85
CA LEU A 174 19.90 -7.78 -20.65
C LEU A 174 20.31 -8.62 -21.88
N SER A 175 19.34 -9.22 -22.59
CA SER A 175 19.65 -10.04 -23.77
C SER A 175 20.19 -9.26 -24.98
N TYR A 176 20.21 -7.93 -24.92
CA TYR A 176 20.83 -7.08 -25.95
C TYR A 176 22.34 -6.91 -25.73
N HIS A 177 22.91 -7.36 -24.60
CA HIS A 177 24.36 -7.34 -24.31
C HIS A 177 25.00 -5.97 -24.49
N LEU A 178 24.39 -4.93 -23.88
CA LEU A 178 24.88 -3.55 -23.94
C LEU A 178 26.21 -3.36 -23.19
N GLU A 179 26.52 -4.25 -22.26
CA GLU A 179 27.78 -4.31 -21.52
C GLU A 179 29.03 -4.56 -22.41
N ASP A 180 28.79 -5.11 -23.61
CA ASP A 180 29.83 -5.41 -24.58
C ASP A 180 30.02 -4.27 -25.62
N GLY A 181 29.32 -3.13 -25.45
CA GLY A 181 29.39 -1.98 -26.35
C GLY A 181 28.69 -2.21 -27.69
N ARG A 182 27.74 -3.15 -27.74
CA ARG A 182 26.99 -3.47 -28.95
C ARG A 182 26.13 -2.27 -29.39
N ASP A 183 26.15 -1.97 -30.68
CA ASP A 183 25.21 -1.02 -31.28
C ASP A 183 23.81 -1.67 -31.38
N VAL A 184 22.83 -1.03 -30.77
CA VAL A 184 21.43 -1.49 -30.70
C VAL A 184 20.47 -0.50 -31.36
N SER A 185 20.99 0.42 -32.17
CA SER A 185 20.19 1.45 -32.83
C SER A 185 19.15 0.86 -33.80
N ALA A 186 19.52 -0.20 -34.51
CA ALA A 186 18.63 -0.92 -35.40
C ALA A 186 17.50 -1.64 -34.64
N GLU A 187 17.83 -2.28 -33.52
CA GLU A 187 16.86 -2.93 -32.63
C GLU A 187 15.89 -1.93 -32.01
N ALA A 188 16.39 -0.78 -31.55
CA ALA A 188 15.58 0.30 -31.03
C ALA A 188 14.59 0.84 -32.09
N ALA A 189 15.07 1.04 -33.33
CA ALA A 189 14.23 1.47 -34.45
C ALA A 189 13.14 0.43 -34.78
N ALA A 190 13.49 -0.85 -34.86
CA ALA A 190 12.53 -1.93 -35.15
C ALA A 190 11.46 -2.08 -34.06
N LEU A 191 11.83 -1.89 -32.77
CA LEU A 191 10.86 -1.90 -31.67
C LEU A 191 9.92 -0.70 -31.72
N ARG A 192 10.43 0.48 -32.04
CA ARG A 192 9.62 1.70 -32.24
C ARG A 192 8.63 1.53 -33.39
N GLU A 193 9.09 1.01 -34.51
CA GLU A 193 8.23 0.74 -35.67
C GLU A 193 7.08 -0.23 -35.30
N LYS A 194 7.36 -1.28 -34.54
CA LYS A 194 6.33 -2.22 -34.05
C LYS A 194 5.30 -1.52 -33.15
N ALA A 195 5.74 -0.67 -32.24
CA ALA A 195 4.84 0.07 -31.35
C ALA A 195 3.98 1.08 -32.14
N GLU A 196 4.56 1.78 -33.11
CA GLU A 196 3.84 2.70 -33.99
C GLU A 196 2.85 1.97 -34.91
N ALA A 197 3.22 0.80 -35.46
CA ALA A 197 2.32 -0.02 -36.24
C ALA A 197 1.09 -0.47 -35.46
N ALA A 198 1.29 -0.89 -34.19
CA ALA A 198 0.19 -1.23 -33.29
C ALA A 198 -0.73 -0.01 -33.02
N ARG A 199 -0.15 1.17 -32.80
CA ARG A 199 -0.91 2.43 -32.62
C ARG A 199 -1.75 2.76 -33.84
N LYS A 200 -1.16 2.74 -35.05
CA LYS A 200 -1.86 2.99 -36.29
C LYS A 200 -2.99 2.00 -36.57
N ALA A 201 -2.75 0.71 -36.26
CA ALA A 201 -3.77 -0.33 -36.41
C ALA A 201 -4.96 -0.10 -35.46
N LEU A 202 -4.71 0.33 -34.22
CA LEU A 202 -5.77 0.66 -33.24
C LEU A 202 -6.55 1.91 -33.69
N GLU A 203 -5.86 2.97 -34.12
CA GLU A 203 -6.47 4.20 -34.63
C GLU A 203 -7.37 3.94 -35.87
N ALA A 204 -6.92 3.10 -36.80
CA ALA A 204 -7.71 2.66 -37.93
C ALA A 204 -9.01 1.92 -37.52
N SER A 205 -9.04 1.31 -36.34
CA SER A 205 -10.24 0.68 -35.79
C SER A 205 -11.10 1.62 -34.91
N GLY A 206 -10.78 2.92 -34.88
CA GLY A 206 -11.50 3.92 -34.07
C GLY A 206 -11.12 3.92 -32.60
N GLY A 207 -10.01 3.31 -32.23
CA GLY A 207 -9.50 3.30 -30.86
C GLY A 207 -8.29 4.22 -30.65
N SER A 208 -7.87 4.37 -29.41
CA SER A 208 -6.63 5.07 -29.01
C SER A 208 -5.99 4.40 -27.80
N TYR A 209 -4.70 4.65 -27.59
CA TYR A 209 -4.01 4.28 -26.33
C TYR A 209 -3.90 5.49 -25.42
N ASP A 210 -3.97 5.24 -24.12
CA ASP A 210 -3.46 6.19 -23.11
C ASP A 210 -1.93 6.08 -22.91
N ALA A 211 -1.41 6.77 -21.90
CA ALA A 211 0.02 6.75 -21.56
C ALA A 211 0.54 5.36 -21.15
N ASP A 212 -0.33 4.49 -20.67
CA ASP A 212 -0.03 3.13 -20.19
C ASP A 212 -0.42 2.04 -21.22
N TYR A 213 -0.74 2.43 -22.45
CA TYR A 213 -1.21 1.52 -23.51
C TYR A 213 -2.53 0.81 -23.20
N ALA A 214 -3.37 1.39 -22.31
CA ALA A 214 -4.75 0.96 -22.18
C ALA A 214 -5.57 1.39 -23.41
N ILE A 215 -6.44 0.50 -23.88
CA ILE A 215 -7.24 0.70 -25.09
C ILE A 215 -8.47 1.51 -24.73
N TYR A 216 -8.69 2.60 -25.47
CA TYR A 216 -9.88 3.45 -25.39
C TYR A 216 -10.67 3.33 -26.70
N LYS A 217 -12.02 3.30 -26.60
CA LYS A 217 -12.96 3.46 -27.71
C LYS A 217 -14.04 4.45 -27.31
N ASP A 218 -14.37 5.36 -28.21
CA ASP A 218 -15.38 6.42 -27.97
C ASP A 218 -15.11 7.22 -26.67
N GLY A 219 -13.83 7.49 -26.37
CA GLY A 219 -13.39 8.23 -25.17
C GLY A 219 -13.53 7.47 -23.85
N LYS A 220 -13.88 6.19 -23.86
CA LYS A 220 -14.00 5.34 -22.67
C LYS A 220 -12.99 4.20 -22.69
N PRO A 221 -12.42 3.82 -21.52
CA PRO A 221 -11.53 2.68 -21.45
C PRO A 221 -12.30 1.39 -21.78
N VAL A 222 -11.70 0.56 -22.62
CA VAL A 222 -12.21 -0.80 -22.85
C VAL A 222 -11.80 -1.65 -21.66
N THR A 223 -12.76 -2.19 -20.92
CA THR A 223 -12.50 -3.03 -19.73
C THR A 223 -12.90 -4.48 -19.99
N GLU A 224 -12.18 -5.40 -19.35
CA GLU A 224 -12.50 -6.82 -19.33
C GLU A 224 -12.37 -7.39 -17.92
N VAL A 225 -13.24 -8.33 -17.56
CA VAL A 225 -13.18 -9.00 -16.25
C VAL A 225 -12.13 -10.11 -16.31
N ARG A 226 -10.96 -9.84 -15.77
CA ARG A 226 -9.81 -10.76 -15.78
C ARG A 226 -9.00 -10.68 -14.50
N LYS A 227 -8.07 -11.61 -14.32
CA LYS A 227 -7.00 -11.48 -13.34
C LYS A 227 -5.90 -10.55 -13.88
N LEU A 228 -5.10 -10.00 -12.97
CA LEU A 228 -3.84 -9.36 -13.35
C LEU A 228 -2.92 -10.36 -14.07
N THR A 229 -2.27 -9.92 -15.11
CA THR A 229 -1.23 -10.68 -15.79
C THR A 229 0.02 -10.77 -14.93
N LYS A 230 0.94 -11.68 -15.24
CA LYS A 230 2.24 -11.79 -14.55
C LYS A 230 3.04 -10.48 -14.65
N GLU A 231 2.94 -9.78 -15.78
CA GLU A 231 3.59 -8.48 -16.00
C GLU A 231 3.02 -7.40 -15.07
N GLU A 232 1.71 -7.28 -14.97
CA GLU A 232 1.06 -6.32 -14.08
C GLU A 232 1.37 -6.60 -12.61
N ILE A 233 1.34 -7.87 -12.21
CA ILE A 233 1.72 -8.29 -10.84
C ILE A 233 3.16 -7.89 -10.55
N ASP A 234 4.11 -8.20 -11.45
CA ASP A 234 5.52 -7.87 -11.25
C ASP A 234 5.75 -6.36 -11.14
N LEU A 235 5.14 -5.57 -12.03
CA LEU A 235 5.21 -4.11 -11.98
C LEU A 235 4.65 -3.55 -10.65
N THR A 236 3.50 -4.06 -10.20
CA THR A 236 2.89 -3.65 -8.94
C THR A 236 3.77 -4.01 -7.74
N VAL A 237 4.26 -5.27 -7.68
CA VAL A 237 5.17 -5.72 -6.62
C VAL A 237 6.44 -4.86 -6.56
N ARG A 238 7.06 -4.58 -7.72
CA ARG A 238 8.27 -3.75 -7.80
C ARG A 238 8.03 -2.31 -7.39
N ARG A 239 6.89 -1.74 -7.80
CA ARG A 239 6.50 -0.40 -7.40
C ARG A 239 6.36 -0.28 -5.88
N VAL A 240 5.58 -1.15 -5.23
CA VAL A 240 5.40 -1.09 -3.77
C VAL A 240 6.69 -1.43 -3.02
N ALA A 241 7.48 -2.39 -3.52
CA ALA A 241 8.79 -2.73 -2.95
C ALA A 241 9.77 -1.55 -2.95
N ARG A 242 9.72 -0.71 -4.00
CA ARG A 242 10.51 0.52 -4.07
C ARG A 242 10.02 1.55 -3.05
N ILE A 243 8.71 1.76 -2.96
CA ILE A 243 8.10 2.69 -1.99
C ILE A 243 8.58 2.36 -0.57
N VAL A 244 8.56 1.09 -0.17
CA VAL A 244 9.00 0.65 1.16
C VAL A 244 10.48 0.26 1.26
N LYS A 245 11.28 0.44 0.19
CA LYS A 245 12.73 0.21 0.13
C LYS A 245 13.18 -1.23 0.46
N ILE A 246 12.47 -2.25 -0.08
CA ILE A 246 12.80 -3.67 0.10
C ILE A 246 13.09 -4.42 -1.21
N GLY A 247 13.29 -3.72 -2.32
CA GLY A 247 13.51 -4.32 -3.64
C GLY A 247 14.65 -5.35 -3.70
N MET A 248 15.68 -5.20 -2.83
CA MET A 248 16.85 -6.10 -2.78
C MET A 248 16.56 -7.45 -2.11
N PHE A 249 15.39 -7.62 -1.46
CA PHE A 249 15.10 -8.80 -0.63
C PHE A 249 14.04 -9.71 -1.22
N MET A 250 13.67 -9.53 -2.50
CA MET A 250 12.53 -10.21 -3.13
C MET A 250 12.60 -11.74 -3.06
N ASP A 251 13.80 -12.31 -3.15
CA ASP A 251 14.02 -13.76 -3.13
C ASP A 251 14.22 -14.33 -1.71
N ARG A 252 14.22 -13.49 -0.66
CA ARG A 252 14.39 -13.94 0.72
C ARG A 252 13.07 -14.38 1.35
N TYR A 253 13.19 -15.25 2.36
CA TYR A 253 12.10 -15.65 3.23
C TYR A 253 11.99 -14.74 4.45
N PRO A 254 10.80 -14.61 5.09
CA PRO A 254 10.61 -13.78 6.27
C PRO A 254 11.63 -14.06 7.40
N ALA A 255 12.01 -15.31 7.62
CA ALA A 255 12.99 -15.68 8.65
C ALA A 255 14.40 -15.10 8.41
N GLU A 256 14.73 -14.69 7.20
CA GLU A 256 16.02 -14.11 6.81
C GLU A 256 16.05 -12.57 6.91
N LEU A 257 14.95 -11.99 7.41
CA LEU A 257 14.75 -10.54 7.49
C LEU A 257 14.76 -10.05 8.92
N SER A 258 15.28 -8.82 9.12
CA SER A 258 15.10 -8.12 10.41
C SER A 258 13.63 -7.75 10.63
N GLY A 259 13.23 -7.48 11.88
CA GLY A 259 11.85 -7.09 12.23
C GLY A 259 11.34 -5.90 11.40
N GLY A 260 12.15 -4.87 11.19
CA GLY A 260 11.77 -3.73 10.34
C GLY A 260 11.64 -4.08 8.86
N GLN A 261 12.45 -5.02 8.35
CA GLN A 261 12.30 -5.52 6.98
C GLN A 261 11.02 -6.34 6.85
N GLN A 262 10.70 -7.20 7.81
CA GLN A 262 9.43 -7.94 7.85
C GLN A 262 8.22 -7.00 7.87
N GLN A 263 8.28 -5.94 8.65
CA GLN A 263 7.24 -4.90 8.67
C GLN A 263 7.07 -4.25 7.31
N ARG A 264 8.15 -3.85 6.65
CA ARG A 264 8.11 -3.26 5.30
C ARG A 264 7.50 -4.23 4.28
N VAL A 265 7.78 -5.53 4.38
CA VAL A 265 7.13 -6.56 3.54
C VAL A 265 5.63 -6.60 3.81
N ALA A 266 5.21 -6.57 5.07
CA ALA A 266 3.80 -6.56 5.45
C ALA A 266 3.06 -5.30 4.94
N ILE A 267 3.69 -4.13 5.04
CA ILE A 267 3.18 -2.88 4.46
C ILE A 267 3.05 -3.01 2.94
N ALA A 268 4.10 -3.49 2.25
CA ALA A 268 4.06 -3.67 0.80
C ALA A 268 2.94 -4.61 0.36
N ARG A 269 2.77 -5.74 1.05
CA ARG A 269 1.68 -6.69 0.80
C ARG A 269 0.31 -6.05 0.95
N THR A 270 0.17 -5.18 1.95
CA THR A 270 -1.11 -4.51 2.22
C THR A 270 -1.38 -3.38 1.22
N LEU A 271 -0.33 -2.69 0.73
CA LEU A 271 -0.43 -1.62 -0.26
C LEU A 271 -0.59 -2.12 -1.70
N ALA A 272 -0.10 -3.34 -2.00
CA ALA A 272 -0.10 -3.86 -3.36
C ALA A 272 -1.49 -3.89 -4.03
N PRO A 273 -2.61 -4.22 -3.34
CA PRO A 273 -3.94 -4.13 -3.91
C PRO A 273 -4.51 -2.70 -4.02
N GLU A 274 -3.72 -1.67 -3.75
CA GLU A 274 -4.11 -0.25 -3.78
C GLU A 274 -5.37 0.06 -2.96
N PRO A 275 -5.37 -0.28 -1.65
CA PRO A 275 -6.53 -0.03 -0.82
C PRO A 275 -6.73 1.48 -0.64
N SER A 276 -7.99 1.91 -0.67
CA SER A 276 -8.35 3.31 -0.37
C SER A 276 -8.20 3.66 1.11
N VAL A 277 -8.29 2.65 1.98
CA VAL A 277 -8.11 2.77 3.43
C VAL A 277 -7.13 1.72 3.92
N LEU A 278 -6.15 2.13 4.72
CA LEU A 278 -5.17 1.26 5.35
C LEU A 278 -5.35 1.25 6.86
N PHE A 279 -5.71 0.10 7.41
CA PHE A 279 -5.80 -0.14 8.84
C PHE A 279 -4.50 -0.73 9.38
N MET A 280 -4.01 -0.21 10.50
CA MET A 280 -2.77 -0.65 11.15
C MET A 280 -2.99 -0.86 12.64
N ASP A 281 -2.85 -2.11 13.10
CA ASP A 281 -3.05 -2.51 14.49
C ASP A 281 -1.68 -2.61 15.19
N GLU A 282 -1.29 -1.56 15.93
CA GLU A 282 0.00 -1.44 16.66
C GLU A 282 1.24 -1.87 15.86
N PRO A 283 1.45 -1.36 14.63
CA PRO A 283 2.45 -1.91 13.72
C PRO A 283 3.90 -1.69 14.20
N LEU A 284 4.15 -0.72 15.07
CA LEU A 284 5.50 -0.37 15.55
C LEU A 284 5.85 -0.98 16.91
N SER A 285 4.91 -1.67 17.58
CA SER A 285 5.07 -2.16 18.95
C SER A 285 6.24 -3.15 19.12
N ASN A 286 6.55 -3.93 18.08
CA ASN A 286 7.58 -4.97 18.10
C ASN A 286 8.97 -4.49 17.66
N LEU A 287 9.17 -3.18 17.48
CA LEU A 287 10.42 -2.59 17.01
C LEU A 287 11.21 -1.94 18.17
N ASP A 288 12.54 -1.95 18.04
CA ASP A 288 13.41 -1.14 18.90
C ASP A 288 13.19 0.37 18.67
N ALA A 289 13.63 1.18 19.64
CA ALA A 289 13.35 2.63 19.63
C ALA A 289 13.89 3.35 18.40
N LYS A 290 15.09 2.99 17.90
CA LYS A 290 15.69 3.61 16.73
C LYS A 290 14.90 3.28 15.48
N LEU A 291 14.59 2.00 15.26
CA LEU A 291 13.85 1.53 14.11
C LEU A 291 12.41 2.05 14.13
N ARG A 292 11.79 2.17 15.32
CA ARG A 292 10.46 2.78 15.49
C ARG A 292 10.44 4.22 15.00
N LEU A 293 11.46 5.02 15.35
CA LEU A 293 11.57 6.40 14.87
C LEU A 293 11.71 6.47 13.34
N GLU A 294 12.57 5.65 12.74
CA GLU A 294 12.74 5.57 11.28
C GLU A 294 11.42 5.19 10.60
N MET A 295 10.69 4.23 11.14
CA MET A 295 9.42 3.76 10.58
C MET A 295 8.29 4.78 10.71
N ARG A 296 8.28 5.64 11.73
CA ARG A 296 7.33 6.78 11.81
C ARG A 296 7.48 7.69 10.59
N TYR A 297 8.70 8.11 10.27
CA TYR A 297 8.96 8.95 9.08
C TYR A 297 8.54 8.26 7.78
N GLU A 298 8.81 6.96 7.66
CA GLU A 298 8.38 6.18 6.48
C GLU A 298 6.85 6.10 6.36
N LEU A 299 6.12 5.91 7.47
CA LEU A 299 4.65 5.90 7.45
C LEU A 299 4.06 7.26 7.06
N GLN A 300 4.62 8.37 7.56
CA GLN A 300 4.21 9.71 7.12
C GLN A 300 4.45 9.90 5.62
N ARG A 301 5.65 9.53 5.14
CA ARG A 301 5.97 9.59 3.72
C ARG A 301 5.01 8.75 2.88
N LEU A 302 4.73 7.52 3.30
CA LEU A 302 3.80 6.62 2.63
C LEU A 302 2.39 7.21 2.55
N HIS A 303 1.90 7.81 3.62
CA HIS A 303 0.59 8.48 3.64
C HIS A 303 0.53 9.59 2.58
N VAL A 304 1.57 10.45 2.53
CA VAL A 304 1.64 11.53 1.54
C VAL A 304 1.75 10.99 0.11
N GLU A 305 2.59 9.98 -0.13
CA GLU A 305 2.81 9.40 -1.46
C GLU A 305 1.60 8.64 -1.99
N THR A 306 0.86 7.95 -1.13
CA THR A 306 -0.30 7.14 -1.54
C THR A 306 -1.60 7.93 -1.59
N GLY A 307 -1.72 9.01 -0.81
CA GLY A 307 -2.95 9.77 -0.63
C GLY A 307 -4.09 8.94 0.00
N SER A 308 -3.80 7.75 0.54
CA SER A 308 -4.79 6.87 1.15
C SER A 308 -5.15 7.32 2.57
N THR A 309 -6.36 7.00 3.03
CA THR A 309 -6.76 7.21 4.43
C THR A 309 -6.10 6.16 5.32
N PHE A 310 -5.37 6.58 6.35
CA PHE A 310 -4.72 5.70 7.31
C PHE A 310 -5.47 5.73 8.64
N VAL A 311 -5.80 4.56 9.19
CA VAL A 311 -6.36 4.42 10.54
C VAL A 311 -5.41 3.54 11.35
N TYR A 312 -4.81 4.14 12.35
CA TYR A 312 -3.67 3.62 13.09
C TYR A 312 -4.02 3.43 14.57
N VAL A 313 -3.81 2.23 15.10
CA VAL A 313 -3.98 1.96 16.53
C VAL A 313 -2.63 2.03 17.22
N THR A 314 -2.56 2.76 18.33
CA THR A 314 -1.40 2.77 19.23
C THR A 314 -1.82 3.07 20.69
N HIS A 315 -0.96 2.74 21.61
CA HIS A 315 -0.99 3.22 22.98
C HIS A 315 0.14 4.24 23.26
N ASP A 316 1.01 4.49 22.28
CA ASP A 316 2.13 5.45 22.37
C ASP A 316 1.65 6.86 21.95
N GLN A 317 1.68 7.77 22.93
CA GLN A 317 1.28 9.17 22.71
C GLN A 317 2.17 9.87 21.67
N MET A 318 3.48 9.59 21.70
CA MET A 318 4.42 10.22 20.76
C MET A 318 4.15 9.77 19.30
N GLU A 319 3.72 8.53 19.10
CA GLU A 319 3.29 8.07 17.78
C GLU A 319 2.05 8.85 17.33
N ALA A 320 1.03 8.93 18.19
CA ALA A 320 -0.21 9.63 17.88
C ALA A 320 0.04 11.12 17.59
N MET A 321 0.81 11.80 18.44
CA MET A 321 1.10 13.23 18.28
C MET A 321 1.94 13.55 17.04
N THR A 322 2.78 12.60 16.59
CA THR A 322 3.67 12.80 15.44
C THR A 322 3.03 12.43 14.11
N LEU A 323 2.26 11.32 14.07
CA LEU A 323 1.74 10.75 12.84
C LEU A 323 0.38 11.32 12.44
N ALA A 324 -0.47 11.61 13.43
CA ALA A 324 -1.88 11.86 13.17
C ALA A 324 -2.19 13.25 12.60
N THR A 325 -3.12 13.31 11.67
CA THR A 325 -3.88 14.54 11.35
C THR A 325 -5.03 14.74 12.34
N GLN A 326 -5.58 13.63 12.87
CA GLN A 326 -6.64 13.60 13.88
C GLN A 326 -6.37 12.48 14.90
N ILE A 327 -6.55 12.77 16.18
CA ILE A 327 -6.47 11.78 17.27
C ILE A 327 -7.90 11.47 17.74
N CYS A 328 -8.25 10.20 17.71
CA CYS A 328 -9.46 9.65 18.31
C CYS A 328 -9.07 9.00 19.64
N LEU A 329 -9.27 9.71 20.75
CA LEU A 329 -8.97 9.21 22.08
C LEU A 329 -10.16 8.42 22.63
N ILE A 330 -9.93 7.14 22.96
CA ILE A 330 -10.95 6.21 23.47
C ILE A 330 -10.58 5.75 24.87
N ASN A 331 -11.54 5.73 25.79
CA ASN A 331 -11.40 5.16 27.10
C ASN A 331 -12.65 4.35 27.45
N ASN A 332 -12.45 3.12 27.94
CA ASN A 332 -13.55 2.21 28.33
C ASN A 332 -14.66 2.07 27.26
N GLY A 333 -14.26 1.97 25.99
CA GLY A 333 -15.18 1.82 24.87
C GLY A 333 -15.87 3.11 24.42
N VAL A 334 -15.64 4.24 25.07
CA VAL A 334 -16.30 5.53 24.82
C VAL A 334 -15.30 6.53 24.22
N LEU A 335 -15.75 7.27 23.20
CA LEU A 335 -15.00 8.38 22.64
C LEU A 335 -14.85 9.51 23.64
N GLN A 336 -13.61 9.90 23.94
CA GLN A 336 -13.29 11.00 24.85
C GLN A 336 -13.07 12.33 24.12
N GLN A 337 -12.32 12.29 23.01
CA GLN A 337 -12.06 13.46 22.17
C GLN A 337 -11.64 13.04 20.78
N TYR A 338 -12.06 13.77 19.74
CA TYR A 338 -11.65 13.60 18.35
C TYR A 338 -11.27 14.95 17.74
N GLN A 339 -9.99 15.25 17.67
CA GLN A 339 -9.44 16.54 17.25
C GLN A 339 -8.00 16.40 16.72
N PRO A 340 -7.45 17.43 16.03
CA PRO A 340 -6.03 17.49 15.71
C PRO A 340 -5.13 17.37 16.95
N PRO A 341 -3.91 16.81 16.83
CA PRO A 341 -2.99 16.58 17.95
C PRO A 341 -2.79 17.79 18.86
N LEU A 342 -2.49 18.96 18.29
CA LEU A 342 -2.28 20.20 19.08
C LEU A 342 -3.52 20.63 19.84
N THR A 343 -4.73 20.41 19.30
CA THR A 343 -5.98 20.72 19.98
C THR A 343 -6.22 19.76 21.15
N VAL A 344 -5.97 18.46 20.94
CA VAL A 344 -6.08 17.46 22.03
C VAL A 344 -5.15 17.80 23.18
N TYR A 345 -3.92 18.23 22.88
CA TYR A 345 -2.93 18.60 23.89
C TYR A 345 -3.25 19.91 24.61
N ASN A 346 -3.58 20.97 23.86
CA ASN A 346 -3.77 22.32 24.44
C ASN A 346 -5.18 22.57 25.00
N HIS A 347 -6.17 21.84 24.51
CA HIS A 347 -7.59 22.01 24.86
C HIS A 347 -8.26 20.65 25.15
N PRO A 348 -7.81 19.92 26.19
CA PRO A 348 -8.39 18.66 26.57
C PRO A 348 -9.83 18.83 27.04
N GLN A 349 -10.76 17.97 26.56
CA GLN A 349 -12.19 18.07 26.85
C GLN A 349 -12.55 17.61 28.28
N ASN A 350 -11.69 16.79 28.90
CA ASN A 350 -11.90 16.30 30.27
C ASN A 350 -10.56 15.98 30.95
N LEU A 351 -10.62 15.66 32.24
CA LEU A 351 -9.45 15.36 33.06
C LEU A 351 -8.71 14.11 32.58
N PHE A 352 -9.43 13.09 32.10
CA PHE A 352 -8.79 11.90 31.54
C PHE A 352 -7.90 12.24 30.33
N VAL A 353 -8.42 13.04 29.39
CA VAL A 353 -7.66 13.48 28.22
C VAL A 353 -6.43 14.28 28.66
N ALA A 354 -6.61 15.22 29.56
CA ALA A 354 -5.53 16.07 30.07
C ALA A 354 -4.41 15.27 30.75
N ASP A 355 -4.76 14.30 31.59
CA ASP A 355 -3.81 13.42 32.27
C ASP A 355 -3.14 12.44 31.31
N PHE A 356 -3.94 11.84 30.38
CA PHE A 356 -3.44 10.82 29.47
C PHE A 356 -2.47 11.36 28.41
N VAL A 357 -2.67 12.59 27.87
CA VAL A 357 -1.78 13.20 26.87
C VAL A 357 -0.77 14.17 27.49
N GLY A 358 -0.95 14.58 28.75
CA GLY A 358 -0.09 15.54 29.44
C GLY A 358 1.30 14.98 29.72
N ASN A 359 2.34 15.83 29.52
CA ASN A 359 3.70 15.51 29.91
C ASN A 359 4.36 16.78 30.50
N PRO A 360 4.58 16.85 31.83
CA PRO A 360 4.26 15.84 32.84
C PRO A 360 2.75 15.65 33.05
N SER A 361 2.37 14.46 33.60
CA SER A 361 0.99 14.17 34.01
C SER A 361 0.49 15.19 35.04
N ILE A 362 -0.82 15.40 35.09
CA ILE A 362 -1.43 16.36 36.00
C ILE A 362 -1.20 15.90 37.47
N ASN A 363 -0.70 16.77 38.32
CA ASN A 363 -0.72 16.60 39.76
C ASN A 363 -2.07 17.10 40.28
N PHE A 364 -2.86 16.18 40.87
CA PHE A 364 -4.10 16.47 41.55
C PHE A 364 -3.83 16.88 43.00
#